data_0a1736748ffbbbcf1daaf2684a145e71
#
_entry.id   0a1736748ffbbbcf1daaf2684a145e71
#
_cell.length_a   1.000
_cell.length_b   1.000
_cell.length_c   1.000
_cell.angle_alpha   90.00
_cell.angle_beta   90.00
_cell.angle_gamma   90.00
#
_symmetry.space_group_name_H-M   'P 1'
#
loop_
_entity.id
_entity.type
_entity.pdbx_description
1 polymer ?
#
loop_
_entity_poly.entity_id
_entity_poly.type
_entity_poly.pdbx_seq_one_letter_code
_entity_poly.pdbx_strand_id
1 'polypeptide(L)'
;TGEFWTVGEIWNMVIEHAWRTGEPGVVFIDRVNARNPIKNVGLIEATNPCGEQPLHPYDSCNLGSINLGVLVKGEGANARFDWDEYKAIIHSTTRFLDNVIEVNKYPIPQIDSMSKTTRRIGLGVMGFADALYKLGIPYNSPEGCAWGERVMQVLNDESHLASELLADERGPFPAWEGSDWEEQGRKLRNSYTTTVAPTGTISIIANCSGGIEPMFSLAFIRQVMKDEKGKPTVMREVNYVFEQLAKQKGFYSDELVDDIVTHGSLQHRDEIPEEVRKVFVTAHDITPYWHMKMQSAFQRHCDSSISKTINFPNEATVEDVRTIFELAIDEEVKGVTVYRDGCRDMQPMALKHSQKGGESTDKKADAAPKAVSKAGCSESADTDMKPKVGLESCSAAP
;
A
#
# COMPACT_ATOMS: atom_id res chain seq x y z
N THR A 1 10.19 -35.43 -4.48
CA THR A 1 10.12 -35.90 -3.10
C THR A 1 8.98 -36.87 -2.85
N GLY A 2 7.92 -36.98 -3.65
CA GLY A 2 6.82 -37.94 -3.48
C GLY A 2 5.79 -37.57 -2.39
N GLU A 3 5.94 -36.42 -1.74
CA GLU A 3 4.94 -35.89 -0.84
C GLU A 3 3.94 -35.04 -1.63
N PHE A 4 2.66 -35.34 -1.46
CA PHE A 4 1.56 -34.59 -2.07
C PHE A 4 0.85 -33.79 -0.99
N TRP A 5 0.62 -32.51 -1.27
CA TRP A 5 -0.16 -31.61 -0.43
C TRP A 5 -1.51 -31.36 -1.07
N THR A 6 -2.56 -31.37 -0.30
CA THR A 6 -3.87 -30.91 -0.77
C THR A 6 -3.91 -29.39 -0.82
N VAL A 7 -4.78 -28.82 -1.64
CA VAL A 7 -5.01 -27.36 -1.68
C VAL A 7 -5.38 -26.82 -0.31
N GLY A 8 -6.22 -27.58 0.44
CA GLY A 8 -6.62 -27.18 1.80
C GLY A 8 -5.46 -27.12 2.79
N GLU A 9 -4.50 -28.07 2.73
CA GLU A 9 -3.31 -28.06 3.58
C GLU A 9 -2.41 -26.86 3.28
N ILE A 10 -2.18 -26.56 2.00
CA ILE A 10 -1.40 -25.38 1.58
C ILE A 10 -2.11 -24.09 2.04
N TRP A 11 -3.43 -24.01 1.84
CA TRP A 11 -4.22 -22.84 2.24
C TRP A 11 -4.18 -22.62 3.75
N ASN A 12 -4.36 -23.67 4.54
CA ASN A 12 -4.24 -23.61 6.00
C ASN A 12 -2.86 -23.13 6.45
N MET A 13 -1.80 -23.63 5.81
CA MET A 13 -0.42 -23.23 6.10
C MET A 13 -0.19 -21.74 5.80
N VAL A 14 -0.68 -21.25 4.66
CA VAL A 14 -0.61 -19.82 4.29
C VAL A 14 -1.28 -18.95 5.35
N ILE A 15 -2.50 -19.30 5.75
CA ILE A 15 -3.28 -18.54 6.75
C ILE A 15 -2.60 -18.54 8.11
N GLU A 16 -2.15 -19.70 8.58
CA GLU A 16 -1.47 -19.84 9.88
C GLU A 16 -0.18 -19.04 9.95
N HIS A 17 0.63 -19.08 8.86
CA HIS A 17 1.85 -18.30 8.78
C HIS A 17 1.58 -16.78 8.69
N ALA A 18 0.61 -16.36 7.89
CA ALA A 18 0.18 -14.97 7.81
C ALA A 18 -0.30 -14.44 9.16
N TRP A 19 -1.08 -15.21 9.92
CA TRP A 19 -1.47 -14.87 11.28
C TRP A 19 -0.28 -14.74 12.23
N ARG A 20 0.69 -15.66 12.13
CA ARG A 20 1.84 -15.72 13.04
C ARG A 20 2.86 -14.62 12.79
N THR A 21 3.14 -14.27 11.54
CA THR A 21 4.27 -13.42 11.14
C THR A 21 3.88 -12.23 10.23
N GLY A 22 2.63 -12.15 9.77
CA GLY A 22 2.21 -11.21 8.74
C GLY A 22 2.63 -11.63 7.32
N GLU A 23 3.18 -12.83 7.16
CA GLU A 23 3.63 -13.37 5.87
C GLU A 23 3.26 -14.86 5.71
N PRO A 24 2.96 -15.28 4.47
CA PRO A 24 3.02 -14.54 3.20
C PRO A 24 1.78 -13.67 2.96
N GLY A 25 1.93 -12.59 2.15
CA GLY A 25 0.81 -12.04 1.40
C GLY A 25 0.41 -12.97 0.26
N VAL A 26 -0.77 -12.77 -0.31
CA VAL A 26 -1.29 -13.59 -1.42
C VAL A 26 -1.60 -12.71 -2.62
N VAL A 27 -1.23 -13.20 -3.81
CA VAL A 27 -1.60 -12.61 -5.09
C VAL A 27 -2.47 -13.61 -5.85
N PHE A 28 -3.64 -13.21 -6.27
CA PHE A 28 -4.56 -14.01 -7.07
C PHE A 28 -4.20 -13.88 -8.56
N ILE A 29 -3.17 -14.63 -8.99
CA ILE A 29 -2.54 -14.46 -10.30
C ILE A 29 -3.49 -14.72 -11.47
N ASP A 30 -4.44 -15.64 -11.34
CA ASP A 30 -5.45 -15.90 -12.35
C ASP A 30 -6.35 -14.67 -12.57
N ARG A 31 -6.73 -14.01 -11.49
CA ARG A 31 -7.52 -12.77 -11.52
C ARG A 31 -6.74 -11.61 -12.13
N VAL A 32 -5.46 -11.50 -11.79
CA VAL A 32 -4.55 -10.52 -12.40
C VAL A 32 -4.50 -10.73 -13.91
N ASN A 33 -4.32 -11.98 -14.36
CA ASN A 33 -4.23 -12.30 -15.78
C ASN A 33 -5.58 -12.23 -16.51
N ALA A 34 -6.69 -12.51 -15.85
CA ALA A 34 -8.03 -12.32 -16.43
C ALA A 34 -8.27 -10.85 -16.83
N ARG A 35 -7.73 -9.91 -16.03
CA ARG A 35 -7.82 -8.44 -16.26
C ARG A 35 -6.58 -7.85 -16.95
N ASN A 36 -5.68 -8.66 -17.49
CA ASN A 36 -4.52 -8.20 -18.25
C ASN A 36 -4.95 -7.77 -19.66
N PRO A 37 -4.89 -6.47 -20.00
CA PRO A 37 -5.33 -6.00 -21.32
C PRO A 37 -4.31 -6.25 -22.44
N ILE A 38 -3.11 -6.70 -22.11
CA ILE A 38 -2.03 -6.96 -23.07
C ILE A 38 -1.59 -8.44 -23.04
N LYS A 39 -2.56 -9.34 -23.16
CA LYS A 39 -2.33 -10.80 -23.20
C LYS A 39 -1.43 -11.22 -24.37
N ASN A 40 -1.40 -10.44 -25.43
CA ASN A 40 -0.50 -10.60 -26.58
C ASN A 40 0.98 -10.46 -26.22
N VAL A 41 1.33 -9.77 -25.13
CA VAL A 41 2.70 -9.67 -24.61
C VAL A 41 3.07 -10.91 -23.80
N GLY A 42 2.11 -11.53 -23.13
CA GLY A 42 2.30 -12.73 -22.31
C GLY A 42 1.53 -12.66 -20.99
N LEU A 43 1.84 -13.61 -20.10
CA LEU A 43 1.25 -13.66 -18.76
C LEU A 43 2.05 -12.78 -17.78
N ILE A 44 1.33 -12.23 -16.84
CA ILE A 44 1.91 -11.62 -15.65
C ILE A 44 2.28 -12.74 -14.68
N GLU A 45 3.52 -12.74 -14.18
CA GLU A 45 4.09 -13.84 -13.39
C GLU A 45 4.45 -13.44 -11.97
N ALA A 46 4.67 -12.15 -11.71
CA ALA A 46 5.13 -11.66 -10.42
C ALA A 46 4.61 -10.25 -10.13
N THR A 47 4.90 -9.76 -8.90
CA THR A 47 4.65 -8.38 -8.51
C THR A 47 5.94 -7.72 -8.02
N ASN A 48 5.93 -6.38 -7.87
CA ASN A 48 6.90 -5.68 -7.06
C ASN A 48 6.77 -6.06 -5.56
N PRO A 49 7.71 -5.69 -4.68
CA PRO A 49 7.69 -6.09 -3.27
C PRO A 49 6.41 -5.73 -2.50
N CYS A 50 5.78 -4.58 -2.82
CA CYS A 50 4.57 -4.13 -2.14
C CYS A 50 3.26 -4.66 -2.77
N GLY A 51 3.34 -5.39 -3.87
CA GLY A 51 2.22 -6.09 -4.50
C GLY A 51 1.27 -5.25 -5.35
N GLU A 52 1.47 -3.91 -5.45
CA GLU A 52 0.60 -3.04 -6.24
C GLU A 52 0.85 -3.11 -7.74
N GLN A 53 2.01 -3.63 -8.17
CA GLN A 53 2.38 -3.74 -9.58
C GLN A 53 2.59 -5.19 -10.02
N PRO A 54 1.55 -5.88 -10.45
CA PRO A 54 1.69 -7.12 -11.21
C PRO A 54 2.32 -6.81 -12.57
N LEU A 55 3.43 -7.49 -12.89
CA LEU A 55 4.28 -7.17 -14.03
C LEU A 55 4.57 -8.41 -14.88
N HIS A 56 4.76 -8.19 -16.20
CA HIS A 56 5.36 -9.16 -17.08
C HIS A 56 6.87 -9.31 -16.79
N PRO A 57 7.51 -10.39 -17.22
CA PRO A 57 8.97 -10.49 -17.14
C PRO A 57 9.67 -9.28 -17.77
N TYR A 58 10.63 -8.72 -17.07
CA TYR A 58 11.38 -7.51 -17.43
C TYR A 58 10.55 -6.22 -17.55
N ASP A 59 9.28 -6.22 -17.18
CA ASP A 59 8.48 -4.98 -17.16
C ASP A 59 8.82 -4.12 -15.95
N SER A 60 8.52 -2.84 -16.03
CA SER A 60 8.69 -1.89 -14.95
C SER A 60 7.58 -0.86 -14.95
N CYS A 61 7.38 -0.21 -13.82
CA CYS A 61 6.39 0.86 -13.68
C CYS A 61 6.98 2.03 -12.90
N ASN A 62 6.83 3.24 -13.44
CA ASN A 62 7.07 4.45 -12.69
C ASN A 62 5.77 4.93 -12.06
N LEU A 63 5.88 5.45 -10.82
CA LEU A 63 4.74 5.72 -9.96
C LEU A 63 4.56 7.21 -9.70
N GLY A 64 3.30 7.61 -9.54
CA GLY A 64 2.90 8.91 -9.03
C GLY A 64 1.69 8.76 -8.12
N SER A 65 1.55 9.65 -7.12
CA SER A 65 0.40 9.62 -6.20
C SER A 65 -0.08 11.03 -5.91
N ILE A 66 -1.36 11.27 -6.16
CA ILE A 66 -2.00 12.57 -5.97
C ILE A 66 -2.42 12.71 -4.50
N ASN A 67 -2.02 13.80 -3.85
CA ASN A 67 -2.45 14.10 -2.48
C ASN A 67 -3.89 14.60 -2.47
N LEU A 68 -4.83 13.75 -2.09
CA LEU A 68 -6.27 14.08 -2.03
C LEU A 68 -6.58 15.11 -0.94
N GLY A 69 -5.82 15.13 0.15
CA GLY A 69 -6.05 16.03 1.28
C GLY A 69 -5.96 17.52 0.92
N VAL A 70 -5.15 17.90 -0.08
CA VAL A 70 -5.01 19.30 -0.52
C VAL A 70 -6.13 19.75 -1.47
N LEU A 71 -6.87 18.78 -2.03
CA LEU A 71 -7.99 19.04 -2.93
C LEU A 71 -9.31 19.26 -2.21
N VAL A 72 -9.37 19.04 -0.89
CA VAL A 72 -10.54 19.43 -0.08
C VAL A 72 -10.43 20.91 0.23
N LYS A 73 -11.38 21.68 -0.26
CA LYS A 73 -11.52 23.15 -0.07
C LYS A 73 -12.64 23.42 0.94
N GLY A 74 -12.49 24.52 1.68
CA GLY A 74 -13.42 24.89 2.75
C GLY A 74 -13.22 24.07 4.05
N GLU A 75 -14.04 24.32 5.04
CA GLU A 75 -13.96 23.70 6.37
C GLU A 75 -15.37 23.31 6.89
N GLY A 76 -15.44 22.28 7.74
CA GLY A 76 -16.69 21.83 8.36
C GLY A 76 -17.78 21.54 7.34
N ALA A 77 -18.97 22.10 7.53
CA ALA A 77 -20.12 21.88 6.62
C ALA A 77 -19.91 22.45 5.19
N ASN A 78 -18.92 23.31 4.99
CA ASN A 78 -18.56 23.87 3.69
C ASN A 78 -17.41 23.11 2.99
N ALA A 79 -16.88 22.07 3.61
CA ALA A 79 -15.84 21.25 3.02
C ALA A 79 -16.37 20.54 1.77
N ARG A 80 -15.63 20.65 0.68
CA ARG A 80 -15.95 19.97 -0.58
C ARG A 80 -14.69 19.57 -1.31
N PHE A 81 -14.74 18.47 -2.02
CA PHE A 81 -13.62 18.01 -2.86
C PHE A 81 -13.66 18.72 -4.23
N ASP A 82 -12.51 19.21 -4.68
CA ASP A 82 -12.36 19.89 -5.97
C ASP A 82 -12.10 18.86 -7.08
N TRP A 83 -13.20 18.37 -7.67
CA TRP A 83 -13.15 17.38 -8.74
C TRP A 83 -12.52 17.92 -10.03
N ASP A 84 -12.67 19.22 -10.35
CA ASP A 84 -12.12 19.81 -11.56
C ASP A 84 -10.61 19.95 -11.47
N GLU A 85 -10.09 20.40 -10.32
CA GLU A 85 -8.65 20.42 -10.04
C GLU A 85 -8.07 19.00 -10.04
N TYR A 86 -8.79 18.02 -9.46
CA TYR A 86 -8.37 16.62 -9.46
C TYR A 86 -8.18 16.08 -10.88
N LYS A 87 -9.15 16.27 -11.78
CA LYS A 87 -9.07 15.89 -13.20
C LYS A 87 -7.90 16.55 -13.91
N ALA A 88 -7.70 17.85 -13.72
CA ALA A 88 -6.59 18.59 -14.33
C ALA A 88 -5.22 18.03 -13.89
N ILE A 89 -5.08 17.66 -12.60
CA ILE A 89 -3.86 17.05 -12.08
C ILE A 89 -3.66 15.65 -12.67
N ILE A 90 -4.72 14.85 -12.80
CA ILE A 90 -4.65 13.50 -13.42
C ILE A 90 -4.08 13.60 -14.84
N HIS A 91 -4.61 14.48 -15.69
CA HIS A 91 -4.13 14.66 -17.05
C HIS A 91 -2.66 15.08 -17.10
N SER A 92 -2.28 16.04 -16.27
CA SER A 92 -0.90 16.54 -16.21
C SER A 92 0.07 15.46 -15.72
N THR A 93 -0.33 14.69 -14.71
CA THR A 93 0.51 13.65 -14.12
C THR A 93 0.62 12.43 -15.05
N THR A 94 -0.45 12.04 -15.74
CA THR A 94 -0.41 10.98 -16.77
C THR A 94 0.62 11.33 -17.86
N ARG A 95 0.59 12.55 -18.38
CA ARG A 95 1.59 13.05 -19.33
C ARG A 95 3.01 13.05 -18.76
N PHE A 96 3.17 13.47 -17.50
CA PHE A 96 4.45 13.45 -16.81
C PHE A 96 5.03 12.04 -16.71
N LEU A 97 4.23 11.07 -16.27
CA LEU A 97 4.65 9.67 -16.13
C LEU A 97 4.98 9.04 -17.50
N ASP A 98 4.22 9.36 -18.57
CA ASP A 98 4.56 8.93 -19.93
C ASP A 98 5.91 9.51 -20.39
N ASN A 99 6.19 10.79 -20.08
CA ASN A 99 7.48 11.41 -20.40
C ASN A 99 8.64 10.77 -19.64
N VAL A 100 8.43 10.31 -18.40
CA VAL A 100 9.47 9.62 -17.61
C VAL A 100 9.94 8.36 -18.33
N ILE A 101 9.05 7.60 -18.99
CA ILE A 101 9.44 6.40 -19.75
C ILE A 101 10.46 6.74 -20.85
N GLU A 102 10.32 7.89 -21.50
CA GLU A 102 11.22 8.32 -22.58
C GLU A 102 12.61 8.73 -22.08
N VAL A 103 12.67 9.43 -20.94
CA VAL A 103 13.93 9.99 -20.43
C VAL A 103 14.68 9.03 -19.49
N ASN A 104 14.01 7.98 -19.05
CA ASN A 104 14.58 7.01 -18.11
C ASN A 104 15.71 6.21 -18.75
N LYS A 105 16.73 5.88 -17.94
CA LYS A 105 17.85 5.01 -18.32
C LYS A 105 17.71 3.68 -17.58
N TYR A 106 17.31 2.67 -18.31
CA TYR A 106 17.13 1.34 -17.74
C TYR A 106 18.48 0.59 -17.62
N PRO A 107 18.64 -0.24 -16.58
CA PRO A 107 19.93 -0.88 -16.28
C PRO A 107 20.34 -1.96 -17.29
N ILE A 108 19.35 -2.60 -17.94
CA ILE A 108 19.56 -3.65 -18.94
C ILE A 108 18.63 -3.48 -20.14
N PRO A 109 19.04 -3.91 -21.35
CA PRO A 109 18.26 -3.74 -22.58
C PRO A 109 16.87 -4.38 -22.56
N GLN A 110 16.70 -5.50 -21.85
CA GLN A 110 15.41 -6.21 -21.76
C GLN A 110 14.36 -5.36 -21.03
N ILE A 111 14.76 -4.67 -19.95
CA ILE A 111 13.85 -3.77 -19.22
C ILE A 111 13.53 -2.55 -20.08
N ASP A 112 14.53 -1.96 -20.75
CA ASP A 112 14.32 -0.83 -21.67
C ASP A 112 13.31 -1.18 -22.77
N SER A 113 13.50 -2.33 -23.42
CA SER A 113 12.61 -2.82 -24.46
C SER A 113 11.19 -3.06 -23.95
N MET A 114 11.03 -3.79 -22.83
CA MET A 114 9.71 -4.13 -22.30
C MET A 114 8.97 -2.89 -21.81
N SER A 115 9.64 -2.02 -21.05
CA SER A 115 9.03 -0.79 -20.53
C SER A 115 8.56 0.15 -21.64
N LYS A 116 9.29 0.23 -22.74
CA LYS A 116 8.89 0.99 -23.93
C LYS A 116 7.79 0.31 -24.75
N THR A 117 7.75 -1.02 -24.72
CA THR A 117 6.74 -1.81 -25.42
C THR A 117 5.36 -1.71 -24.76
N THR A 118 5.32 -1.82 -23.43
CA THR A 118 4.07 -1.75 -22.64
C THR A 118 3.67 -0.32 -22.29
N ARG A 119 4.63 0.57 -22.15
CA ARG A 119 4.45 1.95 -21.67
C ARG A 119 3.58 2.04 -20.42
N ARG A 120 3.77 1.09 -19.50
CA ARG A 120 3.01 1.01 -18.24
C ARG A 120 3.38 2.17 -17.33
N ILE A 121 2.36 2.84 -16.79
CA ILE A 121 2.49 3.83 -15.72
C ILE A 121 1.59 3.44 -14.54
N GLY A 122 1.88 3.99 -13.36
CA GLY A 122 1.12 3.72 -12.14
C GLY A 122 0.78 5.01 -11.41
N LEU A 123 -0.32 5.66 -11.81
CA LEU A 123 -0.86 6.81 -11.10
C LEU A 123 -1.83 6.34 -10.02
N GLY A 124 -1.61 6.81 -8.80
CA GLY A 124 -2.43 6.50 -7.63
C GLY A 124 -2.73 7.72 -6.79
N VAL A 125 -3.08 7.48 -5.53
CA VAL A 125 -3.46 8.52 -4.58
C VAL A 125 -2.71 8.35 -3.26
N MET A 126 -2.59 9.43 -2.50
CA MET A 126 -2.19 9.49 -1.09
C MET A 126 -3.03 10.57 -0.39
N GLY A 127 -2.92 10.69 0.93
CA GLY A 127 -3.74 11.68 1.66
C GLY A 127 -5.23 11.35 1.70
N PHE A 128 -5.60 10.07 1.51
CA PHE A 128 -6.99 9.63 1.51
C PHE A 128 -7.64 9.81 2.89
N ALA A 129 -6.98 9.38 3.96
CA ALA A 129 -7.51 9.54 5.32
C ALA A 129 -7.64 11.03 5.69
N ASP A 130 -6.68 11.88 5.29
CA ASP A 130 -6.78 13.33 5.51
C ASP A 130 -7.98 13.95 4.77
N ALA A 131 -8.24 13.51 3.55
CA ALA A 131 -9.39 13.98 2.79
C ALA A 131 -10.71 13.57 3.46
N LEU A 132 -10.82 12.32 3.95
CA LEU A 132 -11.99 11.84 4.68
C LEU A 132 -12.20 12.65 5.97
N TYR A 133 -11.14 12.90 6.74
CA TYR A 133 -11.23 13.73 7.95
C TYR A 133 -11.75 15.14 7.66
N LYS A 134 -11.23 15.78 6.61
CA LYS A 134 -11.68 17.12 6.20
C LYS A 134 -13.14 17.15 5.71
N LEU A 135 -13.57 16.09 5.04
CA LEU A 135 -14.94 15.95 4.53
C LEU A 135 -15.93 15.51 5.63
N GLY A 136 -15.44 15.09 6.81
CA GLY A 136 -16.27 14.56 7.87
C GLY A 136 -16.85 13.17 7.58
N ILE A 137 -16.18 12.37 6.73
CA ILE A 137 -16.63 11.04 6.31
C ILE A 137 -15.87 9.97 7.11
N PRO A 138 -16.55 9.06 7.83
CA PRO A 138 -15.91 7.94 8.49
C PRO A 138 -15.27 6.96 7.49
N TYR A 139 -14.03 6.56 7.74
CA TYR A 139 -13.34 5.58 6.90
C TYR A 139 -14.07 4.22 6.86
N ASN A 140 -14.52 3.75 8.02
CA ASN A 140 -15.20 2.47 8.24
C ASN A 140 -16.71 2.58 8.06
N SER A 141 -17.13 3.10 6.91
CA SER A 141 -18.53 3.31 6.58
C SER A 141 -18.84 3.00 5.11
N PRO A 142 -20.10 2.70 4.77
CA PRO A 142 -20.50 2.58 3.36
C PRO A 142 -20.21 3.86 2.55
N GLU A 143 -20.38 5.03 3.17
CA GLU A 143 -20.11 6.33 2.56
C GLU A 143 -18.63 6.50 2.25
N GLY A 144 -17.74 6.13 3.19
CA GLY A 144 -16.30 6.15 3.00
C GLY A 144 -15.86 5.25 1.85
N CYS A 145 -16.39 4.03 1.77
CA CYS A 145 -16.13 3.11 0.67
C CYS A 145 -16.63 3.66 -0.68
N ALA A 146 -17.86 4.20 -0.71
CA ALA A 146 -18.45 4.76 -1.93
C ALA A 146 -17.64 5.99 -2.42
N TRP A 147 -17.15 6.82 -1.49
CA TRP A 147 -16.31 7.95 -1.84
C TRP A 147 -14.94 7.49 -2.38
N GLY A 148 -14.32 6.48 -1.76
CA GLY A 148 -13.09 5.87 -2.26
C GLY A 148 -13.26 5.26 -3.65
N GLU A 149 -14.34 4.52 -3.90
CA GLU A 149 -14.69 3.98 -5.22
C GLU A 149 -14.82 5.09 -6.27
N ARG A 150 -15.53 6.17 -5.94
CA ARG A 150 -15.67 7.33 -6.85
C ARG A 150 -14.34 8.01 -7.14
N VAL A 151 -13.47 8.20 -6.15
CA VAL A 151 -12.13 8.76 -6.34
C VAL A 151 -11.35 7.92 -7.34
N MET A 152 -11.35 6.61 -7.15
CA MET A 152 -10.60 5.71 -8.02
C MET A 152 -11.20 5.60 -9.42
N GLN A 153 -12.53 5.59 -9.52
CA GLN A 153 -13.23 5.63 -10.81
C GLN A 153 -12.84 6.86 -11.64
N VAL A 154 -12.91 8.05 -11.03
CA VAL A 154 -12.52 9.29 -11.72
C VAL A 154 -11.04 9.25 -12.11
N LEU A 155 -10.17 8.74 -11.23
CA LEU A 155 -8.74 8.56 -11.55
C LEU A 155 -8.54 7.68 -12.77
N ASN A 156 -9.21 6.54 -12.82
CA ASN A 156 -9.10 5.59 -13.93
C ASN A 156 -9.64 6.17 -15.22
N ASP A 157 -10.86 6.69 -15.20
CA ASP A 157 -11.51 7.24 -16.38
C ASP A 157 -10.71 8.40 -16.99
N GLU A 158 -10.28 9.36 -16.17
CA GLU A 158 -9.54 10.54 -16.62
C GLU A 158 -8.08 10.22 -17.03
N SER A 159 -7.43 9.25 -16.38
CA SER A 159 -6.08 8.82 -16.80
C SER A 159 -6.10 8.03 -18.10
N HIS A 160 -7.13 7.22 -18.34
CA HIS A 160 -7.35 6.59 -19.64
C HIS A 160 -7.63 7.63 -20.73
N LEU A 161 -8.51 8.60 -20.46
CA LEU A 161 -8.77 9.70 -21.41
C LEU A 161 -7.48 10.48 -21.73
N ALA A 162 -6.68 10.82 -20.72
CA ALA A 162 -5.40 11.47 -20.92
C ALA A 162 -4.43 10.61 -21.77
N SER A 163 -4.43 9.30 -21.56
CA SER A 163 -3.63 8.35 -22.34
C SER A 163 -4.12 8.23 -23.78
N GLU A 164 -5.43 8.31 -24.04
CA GLU A 164 -6.00 8.38 -25.40
C GLU A 164 -5.57 9.66 -26.12
N LEU A 165 -5.67 10.81 -25.47
CA LEU A 165 -5.19 12.08 -26.01
C LEU A 165 -3.68 12.06 -26.32
N LEU A 166 -2.89 11.40 -25.48
CA LEU A 166 -1.46 11.19 -25.75
C LEU A 166 -1.21 10.24 -26.92
N ALA A 167 -2.07 9.23 -27.11
CA ALA A 167 -1.98 8.34 -28.27
C ALA A 167 -2.30 9.06 -29.58
N ASP A 168 -3.21 10.02 -29.58
CA ASP A 168 -3.48 10.87 -30.74
C ASP A 168 -2.27 11.76 -31.10
N GLU A 169 -1.53 12.24 -30.08
CA GLU A 169 -0.34 13.08 -30.30
C GLU A 169 0.91 12.27 -30.70
N ARG A 170 1.10 11.06 -30.17
CA ARG A 170 2.39 10.33 -30.16
C ARG A 170 2.30 8.89 -30.65
N GLY A 171 1.11 8.43 -31.03
CA GLY A 171 0.80 7.04 -31.34
C GLY A 171 0.52 6.20 -30.07
N PRO A 172 -0.16 5.07 -30.24
CA PRO A 172 -0.44 4.14 -29.12
C PRO A 172 0.85 3.50 -28.61
N PHE A 173 0.76 2.77 -27.49
CA PHE A 173 1.89 1.95 -27.03
C PHE A 173 2.20 0.85 -28.04
N PRO A 174 3.49 0.44 -28.23
CA PRO A 174 3.90 -0.47 -29.30
C PRO A 174 3.19 -1.84 -29.31
N ALA A 175 2.82 -2.39 -28.15
CA ALA A 175 2.07 -3.66 -28.07
C ALA A 175 0.53 -3.48 -28.11
N TRP A 176 0.03 -2.37 -28.65
CA TRP A 176 -1.40 -2.08 -28.72
C TRP A 176 -2.14 -3.04 -29.67
N GLU A 177 -1.53 -3.40 -30.81
CA GLU A 177 -2.09 -4.39 -31.74
C GLU A 177 -2.17 -5.76 -31.08
N GLY A 178 -3.34 -6.39 -31.11
CA GLY A 178 -3.63 -7.67 -30.44
C GLY A 178 -3.96 -7.54 -28.95
N SER A 179 -4.08 -6.33 -28.42
CA SER A 179 -4.50 -6.08 -27.03
C SER A 179 -6.02 -6.00 -26.87
N ASP A 180 -6.51 -6.16 -25.64
CA ASP A 180 -7.93 -5.94 -25.31
C ASP A 180 -8.34 -4.47 -25.61
N TRP A 181 -7.40 -3.53 -25.63
CA TRP A 181 -7.65 -2.12 -25.99
C TRP A 181 -7.95 -1.96 -27.48
N GLU A 182 -7.27 -2.70 -28.35
CA GLU A 182 -7.60 -2.75 -29.78
C GLU A 182 -8.98 -3.34 -30.01
N GLU A 183 -9.30 -4.46 -29.35
CA GLU A 183 -10.61 -5.10 -29.44
C GLU A 183 -11.75 -4.15 -29.03
N GLN A 184 -11.50 -3.28 -28.04
CA GLN A 184 -12.42 -2.24 -27.59
C GLN A 184 -12.44 -1.02 -28.51
N GLY A 185 -11.57 -0.93 -29.50
CA GLY A 185 -11.42 0.23 -30.39
C GLY A 185 -10.83 1.46 -29.71
N ARG A 186 -10.17 1.29 -28.57
CA ARG A 186 -9.57 2.37 -27.77
C ARG A 186 -8.06 2.43 -27.99
N LYS A 187 -7.55 3.57 -28.43
CA LYS A 187 -6.11 3.80 -28.63
C LYS A 187 -5.53 4.51 -27.43
N LEU A 188 -4.77 3.79 -26.60
CA LEU A 188 -4.08 4.34 -25.45
C LEU A 188 -2.58 4.45 -25.70
N ARG A 189 -1.94 5.46 -25.12
CA ARG A 189 -0.48 5.62 -25.07
C ARG A 189 0.18 4.71 -24.05
N ASN A 190 -0.56 4.29 -23.02
CA ASN A 190 -0.08 3.52 -21.88
C ASN A 190 -0.98 2.28 -21.71
N SER A 191 -0.40 1.09 -21.59
CA SER A 191 -1.16 -0.16 -21.46
C SER A 191 -1.93 -0.26 -20.13
N TYR A 192 -1.39 0.33 -19.08
CA TYR A 192 -1.98 0.51 -17.75
C TYR A 192 -1.70 1.93 -17.28
N THR A 193 -2.63 2.53 -16.55
CA THR A 193 -2.46 3.89 -16.05
C THR A 193 -2.51 3.98 -14.53
N THR A 194 -3.24 3.11 -13.84
CA THR A 194 -3.55 3.28 -12.42
C THR A 194 -3.04 2.15 -11.52
N THR A 195 -2.68 2.54 -10.30
CA THR A 195 -2.26 1.66 -9.19
C THR A 195 -2.51 2.35 -7.86
N VAL A 196 -2.43 1.63 -6.75
CA VAL A 196 -2.37 2.23 -5.41
C VAL A 196 -1.10 1.77 -4.72
N ALA A 197 -0.10 2.65 -4.71
CA ALA A 197 1.18 2.42 -4.04
C ALA A 197 1.09 2.76 -2.54
N PRO A 198 1.99 2.21 -1.69
CA PRO A 198 1.99 2.50 -0.24
C PRO A 198 2.36 3.96 0.09
N THR A 199 3.13 4.63 -0.77
CA THR A 199 3.58 6.03 -0.65
C THR A 199 4.33 6.37 0.65
N GLY A 200 4.97 5.38 1.29
CA GLY A 200 5.57 5.54 2.63
C GLY A 200 6.45 6.78 2.79
N THR A 201 7.40 6.99 1.87
CA THR A 201 8.32 8.15 1.93
C THR A 201 7.70 9.43 1.40
N ILE A 202 7.02 9.36 0.24
CA ILE A 202 6.50 10.58 -0.41
C ILE A 202 5.33 11.20 0.37
N SER A 203 4.54 10.41 1.10
CA SER A 203 3.49 10.93 1.96
C SER A 203 4.06 11.70 3.16
N ILE A 204 5.19 11.25 3.74
CA ILE A 204 5.91 11.99 4.78
C ILE A 204 6.42 13.33 4.23
N ILE A 205 7.01 13.34 3.03
CA ILE A 205 7.48 14.57 2.37
C ILE A 205 6.31 15.53 2.12
N ALA A 206 5.17 15.00 1.68
CA ALA A 206 3.96 15.77 1.40
C ALA A 206 3.12 16.10 2.65
N ASN A 207 3.52 15.62 3.83
CA ASN A 207 2.81 15.76 5.10
C ASN A 207 1.33 15.33 4.99
N CYS A 208 1.11 14.10 4.54
CA CYS A 208 -0.23 13.50 4.42
C CYS A 208 -0.20 12.00 4.74
N SER A 209 -1.38 11.40 4.85
CA SER A 209 -1.53 9.95 5.03
C SER A 209 -1.03 9.16 3.81
N GLY A 210 -0.48 7.96 4.03
CA GLY A 210 0.03 7.09 2.97
C GLY A 210 -1.09 6.39 2.21
N GLY A 211 -1.00 6.40 0.86
CA GLY A 211 -1.90 5.67 -0.01
C GLY A 211 -3.38 5.85 0.34
N ILE A 212 -4.05 4.73 0.48
CA ILE A 212 -5.44 4.64 0.96
C ILE A 212 -5.52 4.07 2.39
N GLU A 213 -4.39 4.03 3.09
CA GLU A 213 -4.37 3.56 4.47
C GLU A 213 -5.09 4.55 5.41
N PRO A 214 -5.76 4.08 6.46
CA PRO A 214 -6.17 4.95 7.54
C PRO A 214 -4.94 5.46 8.30
N MET A 215 -5.07 6.51 9.07
CA MET A 215 -4.01 6.92 9.97
C MET A 215 -3.71 5.82 10.99
N PHE A 216 -2.45 5.54 11.24
CA PHE A 216 -2.04 4.60 12.28
C PHE A 216 -2.33 5.16 13.69
N SER A 217 -2.04 6.44 13.88
CA SER A 217 -2.36 7.22 15.08
C SER A 217 -2.56 8.68 14.69
N LEU A 218 -3.35 9.41 15.47
CA LEU A 218 -3.54 10.87 15.29
C LEU A 218 -2.40 11.69 15.88
N ALA A 219 -1.57 11.09 16.71
CA ALA A 219 -0.38 11.73 17.29
C ALA A 219 0.73 10.72 17.53
N PHE A 220 1.96 11.12 17.31
CA PHE A 220 3.15 10.30 17.59
C PHE A 220 4.26 11.12 18.25
N ILE A 221 5.15 10.39 18.88
CA ILE A 221 6.40 10.92 19.39
C ILE A 221 7.52 10.54 18.44
N ARG A 222 8.15 11.53 17.82
CA ARG A 222 9.37 11.33 17.03
C ARG A 222 10.61 11.73 17.83
N GLN A 223 11.57 10.82 17.92
CA GLN A 223 12.89 11.14 18.44
C GLN A 223 13.73 11.71 17.29
N VAL A 224 14.03 13.02 17.33
CA VAL A 224 14.61 13.71 16.17
C VAL A 224 16.13 13.80 16.25
N MET A 225 16.70 14.10 17.40
CA MET A 225 18.14 14.19 17.63
C MET A 225 18.45 13.98 19.12
N LYS A 226 19.72 13.68 19.42
CA LYS A 226 20.23 13.78 20.78
C LYS A 226 20.74 15.20 21.01
N ASP A 227 20.39 15.82 22.14
CA ASP A 227 20.96 17.09 22.54
C ASP A 227 22.46 16.94 22.88
N GLU A 228 23.14 18.06 23.16
CA GLU A 228 24.57 18.06 23.51
C GLU A 228 24.89 17.17 24.72
N LYS A 229 23.89 16.77 25.50
CA LYS A 229 24.02 15.88 26.67
C LYS A 229 23.62 14.45 26.37
N GLY A 230 23.37 14.12 25.08
CA GLY A 230 22.98 12.80 24.63
C GLY A 230 21.54 12.41 24.92
N LYS A 231 20.69 13.34 25.39
CA LYS A 231 19.26 13.11 25.64
C LYS A 231 18.50 13.27 24.32
N PRO A 232 17.62 12.32 23.94
CA PRO A 232 16.85 12.45 22.72
C PRO A 232 15.90 13.64 22.80
N THR A 233 15.94 14.51 21.81
CA THR A 233 14.92 15.54 21.61
C THR A 233 13.67 14.87 21.08
N VAL A 234 12.59 15.01 21.81
CA VAL A 234 11.30 14.41 21.51
C VAL A 234 10.41 15.48 20.89
N MET A 235 9.97 15.23 19.65
CA MET A 235 8.94 16.05 19.00
C MET A 235 7.61 15.30 19.03
N ARG A 236 6.55 16.03 19.39
CA ARG A 236 5.17 15.55 19.25
C ARG A 236 4.65 16.00 17.91
N GLU A 237 4.25 15.06 17.09
CA GLU A 237 3.58 15.32 15.82
C GLU A 237 2.12 14.94 15.96
N VAL A 238 1.23 15.86 15.66
CA VAL A 238 -0.23 15.66 15.69
C VAL A 238 -0.75 15.82 14.27
N ASN A 239 -1.70 14.97 13.85
CA ASN A 239 -2.37 15.15 12.57
C ASN A 239 -2.99 16.54 12.52
N TYR A 240 -2.62 17.32 11.52
CA TYR A 240 -2.96 18.74 11.46
C TYR A 240 -4.47 19.00 11.32
N VAL A 241 -5.22 18.10 10.67
CA VAL A 241 -6.69 18.21 10.52
C VAL A 241 -7.36 18.01 11.88
N PHE A 242 -6.90 17.00 12.63
CA PHE A 242 -7.39 16.76 13.99
C PHE A 242 -7.03 17.92 14.93
N GLU A 243 -5.79 18.39 14.89
CA GLU A 243 -5.34 19.49 15.74
C GLU A 243 -6.16 20.76 15.53
N GLN A 244 -6.39 21.14 14.26
CA GLN A 244 -7.21 22.30 13.92
C GLN A 244 -8.64 22.16 14.44
N LEU A 245 -9.27 21.00 14.20
CA LEU A 245 -10.64 20.74 14.67
C LEU A 245 -10.72 20.76 16.19
N ALA A 246 -9.78 20.11 16.89
CA ALA A 246 -9.76 20.03 18.34
C ALA A 246 -9.60 21.41 18.99
N LYS A 247 -8.74 22.26 18.42
CA LYS A 247 -8.58 23.67 18.83
C LYS A 247 -9.85 24.47 18.58
N GLN A 248 -10.46 24.32 17.41
CA GLN A 248 -11.69 25.04 17.04
C GLN A 248 -12.88 24.65 17.96
N LYS A 249 -12.98 23.37 18.31
CA LYS A 249 -14.02 22.86 19.21
C LYS A 249 -13.69 23.00 20.70
N GLY A 250 -12.46 23.44 21.05
CA GLY A 250 -12.06 23.77 22.40
C GLY A 250 -11.68 22.59 23.30
N PHE A 251 -11.42 21.40 22.75
CA PHE A 251 -11.01 20.24 23.55
C PHE A 251 -9.52 19.84 23.36
N TYR A 252 -8.74 20.63 22.60
CA TYR A 252 -7.31 20.38 22.44
C TYR A 252 -6.55 20.62 23.73
N SER A 253 -5.76 19.65 24.19
CA SER A 253 -4.88 19.78 25.34
C SER A 253 -3.64 18.88 25.18
N ASP A 254 -2.57 19.18 25.90
CA ASP A 254 -1.38 18.35 25.96
C ASP A 254 -1.68 16.97 26.54
N GLU A 255 -2.60 16.89 27.51
CA GLU A 255 -3.07 15.63 28.10
C GLU A 255 -3.75 14.72 27.03
N LEU A 256 -4.60 15.32 26.20
CA LEU A 256 -5.24 14.59 25.10
C LEU A 256 -4.20 14.07 24.10
N VAL A 257 -3.20 14.88 23.75
CA VAL A 257 -2.13 14.46 22.84
C VAL A 257 -1.30 13.31 23.43
N ASP A 258 -0.95 13.37 24.72
CA ASP A 258 -0.22 12.31 25.41
C ASP A 258 -1.04 11.01 25.51
N ASP A 259 -2.34 11.14 25.70
CA ASP A 259 -3.27 10.00 25.71
C ASP A 259 -3.34 9.34 24.32
N ILE A 260 -3.51 10.12 23.26
CA ILE A 260 -3.52 9.62 21.87
C ILE A 260 -2.20 8.92 21.53
N VAL A 261 -1.05 9.50 21.92
CA VAL A 261 0.25 8.86 21.72
C VAL A 261 0.35 7.50 22.44
N THR A 262 -0.34 7.36 23.55
CA THR A 262 -0.30 6.13 24.35
C THR A 262 -1.25 5.06 23.83
N HIS A 263 -2.48 5.44 23.47
CA HIS A 263 -3.54 4.52 23.08
C HIS A 263 -3.77 4.44 21.57
N GLY A 264 -3.31 5.45 20.81
CA GLY A 264 -3.47 5.49 19.34
C GLY A 264 -4.88 5.84 18.86
N SER A 265 -5.86 6.00 19.76
CA SER A 265 -7.29 6.08 19.46
C SER A 265 -7.99 7.15 20.30
N LEU A 266 -9.13 7.65 19.79
CA LEU A 266 -10.05 8.53 20.53
C LEU A 266 -11.28 7.79 21.07
N GLN A 267 -11.45 6.51 20.77
CA GLN A 267 -12.72 5.82 21.00
C GLN A 267 -13.07 5.68 22.49
N HIS A 268 -12.10 5.69 23.37
CA HIS A 268 -12.28 5.61 24.82
C HIS A 268 -12.50 6.98 25.51
N ARG A 269 -12.52 8.08 24.75
CA ARG A 269 -12.64 9.46 25.29
C ARG A 269 -14.09 9.95 25.13
N ASP A 270 -14.94 9.60 26.10
CA ASP A 270 -16.39 9.91 26.04
C ASP A 270 -16.70 11.42 26.10
N GLU A 271 -15.77 12.23 26.58
CA GLU A 271 -15.90 13.70 26.56
C GLU A 271 -15.75 14.32 25.17
N ILE A 272 -15.19 13.58 24.19
CA ILE A 272 -15.09 14.02 22.80
C ILE A 272 -16.39 13.65 22.10
N PRO A 273 -17.03 14.60 21.38
CA PRO A 273 -18.29 14.35 20.68
C PRO A 273 -18.21 13.11 19.77
N GLU A 274 -19.26 12.30 19.80
CA GLU A 274 -19.33 11.02 19.05
C GLU A 274 -19.11 11.23 17.55
N GLU A 275 -19.65 12.31 16.98
CA GLU A 275 -19.48 12.67 15.58
C GLU A 275 -17.99 12.91 15.21
N VAL A 276 -17.18 13.39 16.15
CA VAL A 276 -15.73 13.54 15.95
C VAL A 276 -15.04 12.18 16.03
N ARG A 277 -15.37 11.38 17.07
CA ARG A 277 -14.78 10.04 17.24
C ARG A 277 -15.05 9.13 16.05
N LYS A 278 -16.25 9.19 15.45
CA LYS A 278 -16.60 8.41 14.27
C LYS A 278 -15.80 8.77 13.03
N VAL A 279 -15.40 10.02 12.88
CA VAL A 279 -14.62 10.48 11.72
C VAL A 279 -13.14 10.21 11.92
N PHE A 280 -12.60 10.53 13.09
CA PHE A 280 -11.16 10.41 13.39
C PHE A 280 -10.78 9.02 13.92
N VAL A 281 -11.20 7.98 13.18
CA VAL A 281 -10.81 6.59 13.44
C VAL A 281 -9.39 6.32 12.94
N THR A 282 -8.68 5.45 13.66
CA THR A 282 -7.32 5.01 13.30
C THR A 282 -7.33 3.56 12.85
N ALA A 283 -6.19 3.05 12.38
CA ALA A 283 -6.08 1.70 11.86
C ALA A 283 -6.55 0.62 12.86
N HIS A 284 -6.37 0.85 14.16
CA HIS A 284 -6.78 -0.07 15.23
C HIS A 284 -8.28 0.03 15.58
N ASP A 285 -8.94 1.14 15.23
CA ASP A 285 -10.38 1.33 15.44
C ASP A 285 -11.22 0.68 14.32
N ILE A 286 -10.57 0.36 13.21
CA ILE A 286 -11.21 -0.14 11.99
C ILE A 286 -11.12 -1.66 11.97
N THR A 287 -12.26 -2.35 11.85
CA THR A 287 -12.24 -3.81 11.77
C THR A 287 -11.63 -4.30 10.44
N PRO A 288 -11.02 -5.50 10.40
CA PRO A 288 -10.47 -6.09 9.18
C PRO A 288 -11.45 -6.12 8.00
N TYR A 289 -12.75 -6.28 8.29
CA TYR A 289 -13.81 -6.21 7.30
C TYR A 289 -13.82 -4.87 6.54
N TRP A 290 -13.78 -3.74 7.25
CA TRP A 290 -13.79 -2.42 6.61
C TRP A 290 -12.49 -2.09 5.88
N HIS A 291 -11.35 -2.60 6.35
CA HIS A 291 -10.10 -2.52 5.60
C HIS A 291 -10.24 -3.22 4.24
N MET A 292 -10.81 -4.43 4.21
CA MET A 292 -11.04 -5.18 2.98
C MET A 292 -12.05 -4.50 2.06
N LYS A 293 -13.18 -4.02 2.62
CA LYS A 293 -14.20 -3.31 1.83
C LYS A 293 -13.65 -2.05 1.16
N MET A 294 -12.79 -1.30 1.86
CA MET A 294 -12.12 -0.14 1.28
C MET A 294 -11.18 -0.55 0.14
N GLN A 295 -10.37 -1.59 0.34
CA GLN A 295 -9.49 -2.11 -0.73
C GLN A 295 -10.29 -2.55 -1.96
N SER A 296 -11.40 -3.28 -1.75
CA SER A 296 -12.28 -3.72 -2.82
C SER A 296 -12.89 -2.55 -3.59
N ALA A 297 -13.34 -1.51 -2.89
CA ALA A 297 -13.90 -0.30 -3.51
C ALA A 297 -12.92 0.34 -4.50
N PHE A 298 -11.66 0.46 -4.12
CA PHE A 298 -10.61 0.96 -5.02
C PHE A 298 -10.26 -0.04 -6.13
N GLN A 299 -10.20 -1.36 -5.84
CA GLN A 299 -9.78 -2.37 -6.81
C GLN A 299 -10.72 -2.49 -8.01
N ARG A 300 -12.01 -2.15 -7.85
CA ARG A 300 -12.99 -2.20 -8.96
C ARG A 300 -12.57 -1.34 -10.15
N HIS A 301 -11.86 -0.24 -9.88
CA HIS A 301 -11.46 0.75 -10.88
C HIS A 301 -9.93 0.91 -10.98
N CYS A 302 -9.15 -0.04 -10.46
CA CYS A 302 -7.69 0.00 -10.53
C CYS A 302 -7.17 -0.97 -11.60
N ASP A 303 -6.40 -0.48 -12.56
CA ASP A 303 -5.82 -1.31 -13.62
C ASP A 303 -4.83 -2.34 -13.06
N SER A 304 -3.88 -1.88 -12.24
CA SER A 304 -2.89 -2.72 -11.59
C SER A 304 -3.46 -3.34 -10.30
N SER A 305 -2.71 -3.36 -9.23
CA SER A 305 -3.16 -3.85 -7.94
C SER A 305 -3.08 -2.75 -6.88
N ILE A 306 -3.28 -3.10 -5.64
CA ILE A 306 -3.35 -2.19 -4.50
C ILE A 306 -2.45 -2.68 -3.40
N SER A 307 -1.55 -1.82 -2.91
CA SER A 307 -0.85 -2.04 -1.67
C SER A 307 -1.70 -1.50 -0.51
N LYS A 308 -2.26 -2.42 0.25
CA LYS A 308 -3.02 -2.10 1.45
C LYS A 308 -2.87 -3.20 2.49
N THR A 309 -2.63 -2.79 3.73
CA THR A 309 -2.57 -3.69 4.88
C THR A 309 -3.94 -3.85 5.52
N ILE A 310 -4.34 -5.09 5.76
CA ILE A 310 -5.48 -5.41 6.62
C ILE A 310 -4.93 -5.59 8.03
N ASN A 311 -5.20 -4.62 8.90
CA ASN A 311 -4.71 -4.62 10.26
C ASN A 311 -5.63 -5.45 11.15
N PHE A 312 -5.01 -6.29 12.00
CA PHE A 312 -5.69 -7.10 13.00
C PHE A 312 -5.20 -6.73 14.40
N PRO A 313 -6.07 -6.73 15.40
CA PRO A 313 -5.67 -6.59 16.78
C PRO A 313 -4.87 -7.84 17.25
N ASN A 314 -4.13 -7.69 18.33
CA ASN A 314 -3.26 -8.77 18.85
C ASN A 314 -4.03 -10.07 19.18
N GLU A 315 -5.26 -9.95 19.69
CA GLU A 315 -6.14 -11.06 20.07
C GLU A 315 -6.80 -11.78 18.89
N ALA A 316 -6.63 -11.29 17.66
CA ALA A 316 -7.21 -11.93 16.48
C ALA A 316 -6.71 -13.37 16.32
N THR A 317 -7.63 -14.25 15.95
CA THR A 317 -7.42 -15.68 15.76
C THR A 317 -6.98 -16.01 14.33
N VAL A 318 -6.50 -17.24 14.12
CA VAL A 318 -6.23 -17.78 12.78
C VAL A 318 -7.49 -17.79 11.92
N GLU A 319 -8.67 -18.03 12.53
CA GLU A 319 -9.95 -18.05 11.83
C GLU A 319 -10.39 -16.65 11.36
N ASP A 320 -10.06 -15.60 12.11
CA ASP A 320 -10.32 -14.23 11.69
C ASP A 320 -9.51 -13.89 10.43
N VAL A 321 -8.24 -14.32 10.38
CA VAL A 321 -7.40 -14.16 9.19
C VAL A 321 -7.97 -14.96 8.01
N ARG A 322 -8.41 -16.22 8.25
CA ARG A 322 -9.08 -17.05 7.22
C ARG A 322 -10.26 -16.33 6.61
N THR A 323 -11.16 -15.81 7.46
CA THR A 323 -12.36 -15.08 7.03
C THR A 323 -12.03 -13.92 6.10
N ILE A 324 -10.94 -13.19 6.38
CA ILE A 324 -10.51 -12.07 5.52
C ILE A 324 -9.89 -12.55 4.20
N PHE A 325 -9.11 -13.64 4.21
CA PHE A 325 -8.58 -14.20 2.96
C PHE A 325 -9.70 -14.74 2.06
N GLU A 326 -10.73 -15.36 2.64
CA GLU A 326 -11.92 -15.81 1.90
C GLU A 326 -12.74 -14.62 1.39
N LEU A 327 -12.95 -13.58 2.21
CA LEU A 327 -13.57 -12.33 1.78
C LEU A 327 -12.79 -11.66 0.63
N ALA A 328 -11.46 -11.72 0.63
CA ALA A 328 -10.65 -11.20 -0.47
C ALA A 328 -10.90 -11.94 -1.80
N ILE A 329 -11.24 -13.23 -1.73
CA ILE A 329 -11.67 -14.00 -2.88
C ILE A 329 -13.04 -13.53 -3.36
N ASP A 330 -14.00 -13.36 -2.46
CA ASP A 330 -15.37 -12.94 -2.79
C ASP A 330 -15.43 -11.49 -3.31
N GLU A 331 -14.61 -10.60 -2.76
CA GLU A 331 -14.51 -9.19 -3.17
C GLU A 331 -13.65 -8.97 -4.42
N GLU A 332 -13.16 -10.05 -5.03
CA GLU A 332 -12.39 -10.03 -6.28
C GLU A 332 -11.15 -9.13 -6.28
N VAL A 333 -10.50 -8.89 -5.13
CA VAL A 333 -9.24 -8.14 -5.08
C VAL A 333 -8.10 -8.95 -5.71
N LYS A 334 -7.08 -8.29 -6.22
CA LYS A 334 -5.93 -8.93 -6.91
C LYS A 334 -4.86 -9.45 -5.96
N GLY A 335 -4.86 -8.98 -4.71
CA GLY A 335 -3.92 -9.41 -3.68
C GLY A 335 -4.41 -9.02 -2.31
N VAL A 336 -3.83 -9.62 -1.28
CA VAL A 336 -4.14 -9.34 0.13
C VAL A 336 -2.90 -9.46 0.99
N THR A 337 -2.72 -8.48 1.88
CA THR A 337 -1.66 -8.45 2.89
C THR A 337 -2.29 -8.21 4.25
N VAL A 338 -1.92 -9.00 5.24
CA VAL A 338 -2.43 -8.89 6.60
C VAL A 338 -1.29 -8.56 7.55
N TYR A 339 -1.61 -7.86 8.63
CA TYR A 339 -0.69 -7.59 9.71
C TYR A 339 -1.42 -7.63 11.06
N ARG A 340 -1.03 -8.55 11.93
CA ARG A 340 -1.56 -8.66 13.29
C ARG A 340 -0.62 -7.95 14.26
N ASP A 341 -1.15 -7.10 15.13
CA ASP A 341 -0.35 -6.41 16.14
C ASP A 341 0.44 -7.42 16.99
N GLY A 342 1.72 -7.15 17.20
CA GLY A 342 2.62 -8.03 17.94
C GLY A 342 3.08 -9.30 17.21
N CYS A 343 2.80 -9.48 15.93
CA CYS A 343 3.25 -10.66 15.17
C CYS A 343 4.75 -10.61 14.79
N ARG A 344 5.42 -9.47 14.98
CA ARG A 344 6.88 -9.30 14.75
C ARG A 344 7.55 -8.69 15.96
N ASP A 345 8.79 -9.11 16.25
CA ASP A 345 9.57 -8.63 17.40
C ASP A 345 9.93 -7.13 17.29
N MET A 346 10.17 -6.64 16.06
CA MET A 346 10.39 -5.22 15.78
C MET A 346 9.25 -4.69 14.91
N GLN A 347 8.40 -3.89 15.51
CA GLN A 347 7.32 -3.20 14.79
C GLN A 347 7.80 -1.81 14.35
N PRO A 348 7.67 -1.46 13.07
CA PRO A 348 8.05 -0.14 12.56
C PRO A 348 7.26 1.00 13.19
N MET A 349 5.99 0.73 13.53
CA MET A 349 5.10 1.61 14.29
C MET A 349 4.44 0.81 15.40
N ALA A 350 4.67 1.19 16.65
CA ALA A 350 4.08 0.56 17.83
C ALA A 350 3.57 1.61 18.81
N LEU A 351 2.41 1.37 19.37
CA LEU A 351 1.90 2.15 20.50
C LEU A 351 2.73 1.85 21.75
N LYS A 352 2.86 2.81 22.67
CA LYS A 352 3.64 2.61 23.90
C LYS A 352 3.18 1.41 24.75
N HIS A 353 1.94 0.98 24.60
CA HIS A 353 1.39 -0.16 25.33
C HIS A 353 1.89 -1.50 24.81
N SER A 354 2.17 -1.64 23.52
CA SER A 354 2.68 -2.88 22.91
C SER A 354 4.16 -3.14 23.21
N GLN A 355 4.91 -2.16 23.72
CA GLN A 355 6.32 -2.33 24.08
C GLN A 355 6.57 -2.93 25.50
N LYS A 356 5.56 -3.11 26.34
CA LYS A 356 5.71 -3.65 27.71
C LYS A 356 5.76 -5.18 27.83
N GLY A 357 5.67 -5.94 26.72
CA GLY A 357 5.74 -7.40 26.70
C GLY A 357 7.14 -8.01 26.57
N GLY A 358 8.20 -7.21 26.50
CA GLY A 358 9.57 -7.66 26.29
C GLY A 358 10.48 -7.59 27.51
N GLU A 359 10.09 -8.13 28.66
CA GLU A 359 11.09 -8.56 29.62
C GLU A 359 11.69 -9.88 29.17
N SER A 360 12.98 -9.82 28.78
CA SER A 360 13.80 -10.93 28.38
C SER A 360 13.86 -11.98 29.51
N THR A 361 13.10 -13.04 29.39
CA THR A 361 13.47 -14.30 30.07
C THR A 361 14.36 -15.05 29.11
N ASP A 362 15.67 -14.96 29.34
CA ASP A 362 16.66 -15.90 28.82
C ASP A 362 16.21 -17.33 29.17
N LYS A 363 15.55 -18.01 28.25
CA LYS A 363 15.45 -19.45 28.23
C LYS A 363 16.17 -19.93 26.99
N LYS A 364 17.33 -20.57 27.26
CA LYS A 364 18.16 -21.31 26.33
C LYS A 364 17.29 -22.08 25.33
N ALA A 365 17.49 -21.76 24.05
CA ALA A 365 16.99 -22.58 22.95
C ALA A 365 17.77 -23.89 22.93
N ASP A 366 17.09 -25.00 23.14
CA ASP A 366 17.59 -26.32 22.90
C ASP A 366 17.53 -26.66 21.41
N ALA A 367 18.72 -27.03 20.93
CA ALA A 367 19.04 -27.94 19.85
C ALA A 367 18.30 -27.83 18.50
N ALA A 368 18.97 -27.25 17.53
CA ALA A 368 18.74 -27.47 16.10
C ALA A 368 18.93 -28.95 15.70
N PRO A 369 18.17 -29.50 14.76
CA PRO A 369 18.38 -30.85 14.25
C PRO A 369 19.68 -30.90 13.41
N LYS A 370 20.46 -31.93 13.67
CA LYS A 370 21.76 -32.20 13.03
C LYS A 370 21.60 -32.39 11.51
N ALA A 371 22.45 -31.70 10.77
CA ALA A 371 22.64 -31.89 9.35
C ALA A 371 23.08 -33.34 9.03
N VAL A 372 22.41 -33.95 8.04
CA VAL A 372 22.82 -35.22 7.44
C VAL A 372 23.99 -34.96 6.50
N SER A 373 25.04 -35.77 6.69
CA SER A 373 26.34 -35.72 6.03
C SER A 373 26.25 -35.96 4.52
N LYS A 374 27.06 -35.18 3.81
CA LYS A 374 27.40 -35.35 2.38
C LYS A 374 28.04 -36.70 2.09
N ALA A 375 27.60 -37.36 1.02
CA ALA A 375 28.37 -38.30 0.25
C ALA A 375 28.87 -37.61 -1.03
N GLY A 376 30.17 -37.72 -1.29
CA GLY A 376 30.89 -36.92 -2.26
C GLY A 376 30.67 -37.31 -3.72
N CYS A 377 31.01 -36.38 -4.60
CA CYS A 377 31.66 -36.66 -5.89
C CYS A 377 32.62 -35.54 -6.23
N SER A 378 33.77 -35.97 -6.75
CA SER A 378 35.02 -35.29 -6.97
C SER A 378 35.07 -34.43 -8.22
N GLU A 379 35.86 -33.35 -8.13
CA GLU A 379 36.82 -32.75 -9.07
C GLU A 379 36.45 -32.48 -10.56
N SER A 380 36.55 -31.24 -11.02
CA SER A 380 37.78 -30.70 -11.63
C SER A 380 37.64 -29.22 -12.08
N ALA A 381 38.62 -28.43 -11.66
CA ALA A 381 39.42 -27.42 -12.35
C ALA A 381 38.82 -26.18 -13.02
N ASP A 382 39.28 -25.05 -12.45
CA ASP A 382 39.84 -23.83 -13.07
C ASP A 382 38.99 -22.92 -13.96
N THR A 383 38.79 -21.73 -13.54
CA THR A 383 39.51 -20.50 -13.91
C THR A 383 38.95 -19.24 -13.26
N ASP A 384 39.84 -18.38 -12.86
CA ASP A 384 39.69 -17.02 -12.31
C ASP A 384 38.72 -16.13 -13.08
N MET A 385 37.84 -15.46 -12.32
CA MET A 385 37.52 -14.04 -12.47
C MET A 385 36.64 -13.54 -11.32
N LYS A 386 37.23 -12.74 -10.46
CA LYS A 386 36.44 -11.90 -9.51
C LYS A 386 36.04 -10.60 -10.20
N PRO A 387 34.83 -10.14 -9.98
CA PRO A 387 34.57 -8.73 -9.77
C PRO A 387 34.09 -8.46 -8.34
N LYS A 388 34.81 -7.57 -7.66
CA LYS A 388 34.32 -6.88 -6.46
C LYS A 388 33.21 -5.92 -6.87
N VAL A 389 32.00 -6.16 -6.37
CA VAL A 389 30.99 -5.11 -6.23
C VAL A 389 30.40 -5.28 -4.85
N GLY A 390 30.60 -4.27 -4.01
CA GLY A 390 29.96 -4.17 -2.72
C GLY A 390 28.46 -3.92 -2.91
N LEU A 391 27.65 -4.82 -2.39
CA LEU A 391 26.24 -4.62 -2.20
C LEU A 391 26.04 -4.06 -0.79
N GLU A 392 25.88 -2.73 -0.71
CA GLU A 392 25.24 -2.14 0.45
C GLU A 392 23.74 -2.48 0.39
N SER A 393 23.29 -3.14 1.43
CA SER A 393 21.89 -3.52 1.61
C SER A 393 21.02 -2.28 1.74
N CYS A 394 20.19 -1.98 0.75
CA CYS A 394 19.01 -1.16 0.95
C CYS A 394 17.98 -1.98 1.74
N SER A 395 17.91 -1.74 3.05
CA SER A 395 16.78 -2.16 3.86
C SER A 395 15.58 -1.34 3.43
N ALA A 396 14.62 -1.98 2.77
CA ALA A 396 13.31 -1.40 2.56
C ALA A 396 12.62 -1.26 3.91
N ALA A 397 12.39 -0.04 4.33
CA ALA A 397 11.47 0.29 5.41
C ALA A 397 10.04 0.39 4.86
N PRO A 398 9.00 0.26 5.75
CA PRO A 398 7.60 -0.08 5.49
C PRO A 398 6.84 0.90 4.66
#